data_16d69075997c5858db8443259fa17663
#
_entry.id   16d69075997c5858db8443259fa17663
#
_cell.length_a   1.000
_cell.length_b   1.000
_cell.length_c   1.000
_cell.angle_alpha   90.00
_cell.angle_beta   90.00
_cell.angle_gamma   90.00
#
_symmetry.space_group_name_H-M   'P 1'
#
loop_
_entity.id
_entity.type
_entity.pdbx_description
1 polymer ?
#
loop_
_entity_poly.entity_id
_entity_poly.type
_entity_poly.pdbx_seq_one_letter_code
_entity_poly.pdbx_strand_id
1 'polypeptide(L)'
;MPGKWNGKAGDIFLTGEVGKRFGMTGLPELFAERMKELLGEEYEAFEASYGNERSQGLRANLLKGDKEQFSKLADRFGLRPVAWAKEGFYYDGDTRPGKSPYHEAGAYYIQEPSAMAVVELLAPEPGERVLDLCAAPGGKSSHAASRMRGEGLLVSNEIHPARARILSQNMERMGCKNGVTVCSDPAGLVAYFPGFFDRIIVDAPCSGEGMFRKDEEARTQWSPENVALCAARQQEILNCAAAMLRPGGKLVYSTCTFAPEEDEGAVERFLASHPEFSIGEGREVPGASQGRPQWVEGGREELSRTFRIWPHKADGEGHYLALLEKRGEADSGEDVGQVSAGRRTKRAEGIRMPGYCRDKTLCKSLETMIREICPGAEWLRDRKEWILFGEQVYLLPEEMPDFAGLKVLRPGLHVATVRKGRLEPAHALAAALKEQEAARVCRLDEEQAKRYVGGETISQAGEKGWTLVTVDGYSLGWGKQAGGMIKNHYPKGLRRQL
;
A
#
# COMPACT_ATOMS: atom_id res chain seq x y z
N MET A 1 1.14 -19.27 -31.89
CA MET A 1 1.74 -19.97 -30.74
C MET A 1 2.29 -18.92 -29.80
N PRO A 2 1.76 -18.71 -28.59
CA PRO A 2 2.31 -17.74 -27.66
C PRO A 2 3.49 -18.37 -26.91
N GLY A 3 4.64 -17.69 -26.98
CA GLY A 3 5.88 -18.10 -26.31
C GLY A 3 5.72 -18.13 -24.78
N LYS A 4 6.08 -19.24 -24.17
CA LYS A 4 6.17 -19.40 -22.71
C LYS A 4 7.27 -18.50 -22.16
N TRP A 5 6.87 -17.57 -21.32
CA TRP A 5 7.79 -16.74 -20.55
C TRP A 5 8.39 -17.57 -19.41
N ASN A 6 9.65 -18.05 -19.58
CA ASN A 6 10.43 -18.66 -18.53
C ASN A 6 11.32 -17.57 -17.89
N GLY A 7 10.71 -16.77 -17.03
CA GLY A 7 11.43 -15.77 -16.23
C GLY A 7 12.18 -16.42 -15.08
N LYS A 8 13.43 -16.83 -15.30
CA LYS A 8 14.41 -16.90 -14.22
C LYS A 8 14.84 -15.45 -13.93
N ALA A 9 14.51 -14.93 -12.75
CA ALA A 9 15.16 -13.76 -12.19
C ALA A 9 16.60 -14.17 -11.86
N GLY A 10 17.51 -13.82 -12.71
CA GLY A 10 18.93 -14.08 -12.60
C GLY A 10 19.59 -13.68 -13.90
N ASP A 11 20.40 -12.63 -13.85
CA ASP A 11 21.48 -12.32 -14.75
C ASP A 11 21.15 -12.12 -16.24
N ILE A 12 20.68 -10.94 -16.60
CA ILE A 12 21.08 -10.35 -17.88
C ILE A 12 22.17 -9.32 -17.56
N PHE A 13 23.38 -9.82 -17.33
CA PHE A 13 24.59 -9.05 -17.50
C PHE A 13 24.80 -8.84 -19.00
N LEU A 14 24.35 -7.71 -19.51
CA LEU A 14 24.92 -7.15 -20.73
C LEU A 14 26.25 -6.54 -20.31
N THR A 15 27.34 -7.28 -20.54
CA THR A 15 28.72 -6.81 -20.47
C THR A 15 28.95 -5.80 -21.59
N GLY A 16 28.71 -4.54 -21.27
CA GLY A 16 29.19 -3.39 -21.99
C GLY A 16 29.59 -2.37 -20.94
N GLU A 17 30.86 -2.45 -20.46
CA GLU A 17 31.47 -1.40 -19.64
C GLU A 17 31.65 -0.13 -20.48
N VAL A 18 30.60 0.66 -20.63
CA VAL A 18 30.76 2.09 -20.80
C VAL A 18 31.01 2.60 -19.38
N GLY A 19 32.26 2.97 -19.07
CA GLY A 19 32.64 3.50 -17.76
C GLY A 19 31.72 4.66 -17.39
N LYS A 20 30.79 4.43 -16.46
CA LYS A 20 29.86 5.46 -15.99
C LYS A 20 30.65 6.56 -15.30
N ARG A 21 30.62 7.77 -15.85
CA ARG A 21 31.20 8.95 -15.23
C ARG A 21 30.18 9.54 -14.26
N PHE A 22 30.64 9.89 -13.07
CA PHE A 22 29.85 10.60 -12.08
C PHE A 22 30.39 12.02 -11.95
N GLY A 23 29.50 13.03 -11.97
CA GLY A 23 29.84 14.42 -11.70
C GLY A 23 30.35 14.64 -10.26
N MET A 24 30.74 15.86 -9.92
CA MET A 24 31.24 16.24 -8.57
C MET A 24 30.19 15.98 -7.48
N THR A 25 28.92 16.01 -7.82
CA THR A 25 27.78 15.72 -6.93
C THR A 25 27.49 14.20 -6.79
N GLY A 26 28.25 13.35 -7.51
CA GLY A 26 28.02 11.90 -7.55
C GLY A 26 26.81 11.47 -8.35
N LEU A 27 26.18 12.37 -9.12
CA LEU A 27 25.10 12.05 -10.05
C LEU A 27 25.66 11.47 -11.36
N PRO A 28 24.91 10.57 -12.07
CA PRO A 28 25.30 10.12 -13.39
C PRO A 28 25.42 11.31 -14.36
N GLU A 29 26.51 11.40 -15.11
CA GLU A 29 26.83 12.54 -15.97
C GLU A 29 25.70 12.83 -16.97
N LEU A 30 25.23 11.80 -17.69
CA LEU A 30 24.13 11.93 -18.65
C LEU A 30 22.80 12.37 -18.00
N PHE A 31 22.56 11.98 -16.74
CA PHE A 31 21.39 12.48 -15.98
C PHE A 31 21.53 13.98 -15.71
N ALA A 32 22.70 14.41 -15.22
CA ALA A 32 22.96 15.81 -14.90
C ALA A 32 22.85 16.69 -16.16
N GLU A 33 23.41 16.26 -17.30
CA GLU A 33 23.32 16.96 -18.60
C GLU A 33 21.86 17.12 -19.02
N ARG A 34 21.05 16.03 -18.99
CA ARG A 34 19.65 16.08 -19.34
C ARG A 34 18.85 17.01 -18.41
N MET A 35 19.07 16.94 -17.09
CA MET A 35 18.37 17.79 -16.16
C MET A 35 18.74 19.26 -16.31
N LYS A 36 19.99 19.55 -16.68
CA LYS A 36 20.43 20.91 -16.99
C LYS A 36 19.71 21.48 -18.21
N GLU A 37 19.54 20.68 -19.25
CA GLU A 37 18.79 21.07 -20.45
C GLU A 37 17.31 21.31 -20.13
N LEU A 38 16.66 20.39 -19.37
CA LEU A 38 15.25 20.46 -19.04
C LEU A 38 14.88 21.59 -18.07
N LEU A 39 15.72 21.83 -17.05
CA LEU A 39 15.43 22.77 -15.97
C LEU A 39 15.97 24.17 -16.24
N GLY A 40 16.97 24.33 -17.11
CA GLY A 40 17.59 25.63 -17.40
C GLY A 40 18.08 26.33 -16.13
N GLU A 41 17.55 27.51 -15.84
CA GLU A 41 17.90 28.30 -14.65
C GLU A 41 17.60 27.62 -13.31
N GLU A 42 16.65 26.69 -13.26
CA GLU A 42 16.32 25.94 -12.05
C GLU A 42 17.35 24.85 -11.70
N TYR A 43 18.25 24.48 -12.65
CA TYR A 43 19.15 23.35 -12.48
C TYR A 43 20.09 23.48 -11.28
N GLU A 44 20.68 24.65 -11.05
CA GLU A 44 21.63 24.85 -9.93
C GLU A 44 20.94 24.58 -8.56
N ALA A 45 19.70 25.04 -8.39
CA ALA A 45 18.94 24.79 -7.18
C ALA A 45 18.57 23.29 -7.06
N PHE A 46 18.23 22.66 -8.17
CA PHE A 46 17.93 21.22 -8.22
C PHE A 46 19.16 20.40 -7.85
N GLU A 47 20.31 20.65 -8.45
CA GLU A 47 21.57 19.95 -8.17
C GLU A 47 21.99 20.14 -6.70
N ALA A 48 21.91 21.38 -6.19
CA ALA A 48 22.23 21.67 -4.79
C ALA A 48 21.33 20.91 -3.81
N SER A 49 20.08 20.59 -4.18
CA SER A 49 19.15 19.84 -3.33
C SER A 49 19.63 18.42 -2.99
N TYR A 50 20.48 17.84 -3.84
CA TYR A 50 21.06 16.51 -3.57
C TYR A 50 22.09 16.52 -2.42
N GLY A 51 22.61 17.69 -2.04
CA GLY A 51 23.46 17.88 -0.87
C GLY A 51 22.70 18.09 0.44
N ASN A 52 21.39 18.30 0.39
CA ASN A 52 20.56 18.52 1.57
C ASN A 52 20.29 17.22 2.33
N GLU A 53 19.99 17.34 3.63
CA GLU A 53 19.49 16.22 4.42
C GLU A 53 18.18 15.68 3.82
N ARG A 54 18.00 14.35 3.93
CA ARG A 54 16.81 13.69 3.40
C ARG A 54 15.56 14.07 4.19
N SER A 55 14.48 14.32 3.49
CA SER A 55 13.18 14.49 4.12
C SER A 55 12.67 13.17 4.65
N GLN A 56 12.39 13.11 5.94
CA GLN A 56 11.85 11.93 6.62
C GLN A 56 10.42 12.17 7.02
N GLY A 57 9.53 11.26 6.63
CA GLY A 57 8.12 11.39 6.91
C GLY A 57 7.48 10.14 7.48
N LEU A 58 6.39 10.37 8.19
CA LEU A 58 5.47 9.33 8.63
C LEU A 58 4.03 9.80 8.44
N ARG A 59 3.13 8.85 8.33
CA ARG A 59 1.70 9.12 8.13
C ARG A 59 0.91 8.43 9.21
N ALA A 60 0.07 9.19 9.93
CA ALA A 60 -0.84 8.68 10.96
C ALA A 60 -1.80 7.62 10.37
N ASN A 61 -2.12 6.61 11.16
CA ASN A 61 -3.02 5.53 10.77
C ASN A 61 -4.39 5.68 11.44
N LEU A 62 -5.36 6.23 10.72
CA LEU A 62 -6.69 6.47 11.25
C LEU A 62 -7.54 5.17 11.40
N LEU A 63 -7.06 4.02 10.94
CA LEU A 63 -7.67 2.73 11.25
C LEU A 63 -7.48 2.34 12.72
N LYS A 64 -6.39 2.81 13.35
CA LYS A 64 -5.96 2.42 14.70
C LYS A 64 -6.36 3.40 15.78
N GLY A 65 -6.48 4.67 15.44
CA GLY A 65 -6.81 5.76 16.36
C GLY A 65 -7.27 7.00 15.61
N ASP A 66 -7.65 8.01 16.34
CA ASP A 66 -8.02 9.31 15.78
C ASP A 66 -6.83 10.32 15.80
N LYS A 67 -7.09 11.51 15.29
CA LYS A 67 -6.08 12.57 15.23
C LYS A 67 -5.66 13.07 16.61
N GLU A 68 -6.58 13.12 17.55
CA GLU A 68 -6.30 13.55 18.93
C GLU A 68 -5.38 12.56 19.64
N GLN A 69 -5.67 11.27 19.54
CA GLN A 69 -4.79 10.22 20.06
C GLN A 69 -3.41 10.29 19.41
N PHE A 70 -3.33 10.49 18.09
CA PHE A 70 -2.06 10.58 17.37
C PHE A 70 -1.27 11.84 17.74
N SER A 71 -1.94 12.97 18.03
CA SER A 71 -1.26 14.22 18.40
C SER A 71 -0.40 14.09 19.66
N LYS A 72 -0.69 13.14 20.55
CA LYS A 72 0.13 12.83 21.73
C LYS A 72 1.53 12.34 21.39
N LEU A 73 1.75 11.89 20.15
CA LEU A 73 3.06 11.48 19.64
C LEU A 73 3.83 12.64 18.99
N ALA A 74 3.22 13.84 18.84
CA ALA A 74 3.80 14.95 18.12
C ALA A 74 5.13 15.41 18.71
N ASP A 75 5.15 15.69 20.02
CA ASP A 75 6.36 16.16 20.71
C ASP A 75 7.45 15.09 20.74
N ARG A 76 7.06 13.82 20.78
CA ARG A 76 7.99 12.68 20.84
C ARG A 76 8.85 12.56 19.59
N PHE A 77 8.27 12.85 18.42
CA PHE A 77 8.92 12.68 17.13
C PHE A 77 9.25 14.01 16.44
N GLY A 78 9.00 15.16 17.07
CA GLY A 78 9.19 16.48 16.45
C GLY A 78 8.32 16.64 15.19
N LEU A 79 7.04 16.24 15.27
CA LEU A 79 6.17 16.16 14.08
C LEU A 79 5.81 17.56 13.54
N ARG A 80 6.03 17.74 12.24
CA ARG A 80 5.62 18.93 11.47
C ARG A 80 4.73 18.49 10.31
N PRO A 81 3.60 19.17 10.02
CA PRO A 81 2.68 18.76 8.96
C PRO A 81 3.32 18.76 7.58
N VAL A 82 2.96 17.78 6.73
CA VAL A 82 3.21 17.78 5.29
C VAL A 82 2.06 18.52 4.60
N ALA A 83 2.36 19.56 3.83
CA ALA A 83 1.36 20.46 3.28
C ALA A 83 0.32 19.78 2.37
N TRP A 84 0.70 18.74 1.65
CA TRP A 84 -0.15 18.02 0.69
C TRP A 84 -0.75 16.71 1.25
N ALA A 85 -0.49 16.37 2.52
CA ALA A 85 -1.01 15.13 3.11
C ALA A 85 -1.61 15.40 4.50
N LYS A 86 -2.93 15.24 4.64
CA LYS A 86 -3.67 15.60 5.86
C LYS A 86 -3.23 14.84 7.11
N GLU A 87 -2.80 13.60 6.94
CA GLU A 87 -2.30 12.70 7.98
C GLU A 87 -0.78 12.52 7.90
N GLY A 88 -0.10 13.27 7.01
CA GLY A 88 1.33 13.23 6.79
C GLY A 88 2.08 14.21 7.67
N PHE A 89 3.23 13.77 8.19
CA PHE A 89 4.12 14.57 9.03
C PHE A 89 5.57 14.29 8.66
N TYR A 90 6.39 15.33 8.69
CA TYR A 90 7.84 15.20 8.82
C TYR A 90 8.16 14.83 10.26
N TYR A 91 9.28 14.14 10.50
CA TYR A 91 9.77 13.87 11.84
C TYR A 91 11.28 14.11 11.93
N ASP A 92 11.77 14.34 13.15
CA ASP A 92 13.18 14.57 13.40
C ASP A 92 13.96 13.23 13.33
N GLY A 93 14.99 13.16 12.47
CA GLY A 93 15.74 11.94 12.17
C GLY A 93 16.32 11.22 13.39
N ASP A 94 16.69 11.98 14.42
CA ASP A 94 17.26 11.43 15.68
C ASP A 94 16.24 10.65 16.52
N THR A 95 14.93 10.87 16.30
CA THR A 95 13.84 10.26 17.09
C THR A 95 13.58 8.79 16.75
N ARG A 96 14.06 8.30 15.61
CA ARG A 96 14.01 6.90 15.14
C ARG A 96 12.64 6.21 15.30
N PRO A 97 11.54 6.75 14.73
CA PRO A 97 10.20 6.19 14.92
C PRO A 97 10.08 4.72 14.49
N GLY A 98 10.93 4.22 13.60
CA GLY A 98 10.99 2.80 13.21
C GLY A 98 11.42 1.84 14.32
N LYS A 99 11.97 2.34 15.44
CA LYS A 99 12.36 1.56 16.62
C LYS A 99 11.43 1.79 17.81
N SER A 100 10.20 2.18 17.55
CA SER A 100 9.20 2.48 18.58
C SER A 100 8.12 1.40 18.66
N PRO A 101 7.57 1.07 19.84
CA PRO A 101 6.44 0.16 19.96
C PRO A 101 5.18 0.68 19.26
N TYR A 102 5.04 1.99 19.06
CA TYR A 102 3.95 2.58 18.26
C TYR A 102 4.04 2.22 16.78
N HIS A 103 5.25 2.05 16.23
CA HIS A 103 5.43 1.52 14.88
C HIS A 103 4.94 0.08 14.80
N GLU A 104 5.28 -0.76 15.78
CA GLU A 104 4.82 -2.16 15.85
C GLU A 104 3.30 -2.26 16.03
N ALA A 105 2.72 -1.33 16.79
CA ALA A 105 1.27 -1.20 16.93
C ALA A 105 0.58 -0.69 15.66
N GLY A 106 1.32 -0.25 14.64
CA GLY A 106 0.78 0.30 13.41
C GLY A 106 0.11 1.67 13.59
N ALA A 107 0.49 2.45 14.62
CA ALA A 107 -0.04 3.79 14.84
C ALA A 107 0.26 4.74 13.69
N TYR A 108 1.31 4.47 12.94
CA TYR A 108 1.73 5.20 11.74
C TYR A 108 2.48 4.29 10.76
N TYR A 109 2.60 4.78 9.53
CA TYR A 109 3.45 4.22 8.48
C TYR A 109 4.58 5.21 8.17
N ILE A 110 5.84 4.76 8.16
CA ILE A 110 6.98 5.58 7.73
C ILE A 110 6.95 5.64 6.21
N GLN A 111 6.76 6.82 5.66
CA GLN A 111 6.59 7.04 4.23
C GLN A 111 7.31 8.32 3.81
N GLU A 112 7.93 8.29 2.64
CA GLU A 112 8.52 9.47 2.02
C GLU A 112 7.41 10.51 1.76
N PRO A 113 7.62 11.79 2.11
CA PRO A 113 6.56 12.80 2.06
C PRO A 113 5.93 12.99 0.68
N SER A 114 6.71 13.05 -0.43
CA SER A 114 6.15 13.26 -1.77
C SER A 114 5.26 12.09 -2.21
N ALA A 115 5.60 10.85 -1.82
CA ALA A 115 4.80 9.67 -2.09
C ALA A 115 3.42 9.67 -1.39
N MET A 116 3.22 10.50 -0.36
CA MET A 116 1.92 10.64 0.31
C MET A 116 0.89 11.34 -0.59
N ALA A 117 1.32 12.22 -1.50
CA ALA A 117 0.45 12.96 -2.40
C ALA A 117 -0.37 12.06 -3.34
N VAL A 118 0.11 10.87 -3.66
CA VAL A 118 -0.53 9.94 -4.61
C VAL A 118 -1.96 9.59 -4.18
N VAL A 119 -2.13 9.15 -2.94
CA VAL A 119 -3.46 8.74 -2.43
C VAL A 119 -4.32 9.94 -2.07
N GLU A 120 -3.71 11.06 -1.68
CA GLU A 120 -4.44 12.32 -1.47
C GLU A 120 -5.07 12.83 -2.77
N LEU A 121 -4.35 12.71 -3.90
CA LEU A 121 -4.85 13.10 -5.22
C LEU A 121 -5.97 12.16 -5.70
N LEU A 122 -5.82 10.84 -5.52
CA LEU A 122 -6.84 9.86 -5.89
C LEU A 122 -8.09 9.97 -5.02
N ALA A 123 -7.91 10.30 -3.74
CA ALA A 123 -8.95 10.48 -2.74
C ALA A 123 -9.98 9.32 -2.67
N PRO A 124 -9.56 8.07 -2.41
CA PRO A 124 -10.50 6.97 -2.26
C PRO A 124 -11.44 7.18 -1.07
N GLU A 125 -12.68 6.71 -1.19
CA GLU A 125 -13.76 6.89 -0.22
C GLU A 125 -14.18 5.55 0.39
N PRO A 126 -14.81 5.56 1.60
CA PRO A 126 -15.39 4.36 2.20
C PRO A 126 -16.41 3.69 1.26
N GLY A 127 -16.36 2.35 1.20
CA GLY A 127 -17.26 1.55 0.36
C GLY A 127 -16.79 1.35 -1.08
N GLU A 128 -15.77 2.06 -1.56
CA GLU A 128 -15.25 1.89 -2.92
C GLU A 128 -14.40 0.60 -3.07
N ARG A 129 -14.29 0.14 -4.31
CA ARG A 129 -13.38 -0.94 -4.74
C ARG A 129 -12.10 -0.33 -5.27
N VAL A 130 -11.02 -0.51 -4.56
CA VAL A 130 -9.72 0.11 -4.86
C VAL A 130 -8.69 -0.95 -5.21
N LEU A 131 -7.92 -0.72 -6.28
CA LEU A 131 -6.76 -1.53 -6.64
C LEU A 131 -5.48 -0.70 -6.46
N ASP A 132 -4.50 -1.25 -5.76
CA ASP A 132 -3.10 -0.80 -5.80
C ASP A 132 -2.31 -1.83 -6.60
N LEU A 133 -1.93 -1.48 -7.85
CA LEU A 133 -1.46 -2.44 -8.85
C LEU A 133 0.03 -2.79 -8.68
N CYS A 134 0.83 -1.90 -8.08
CA CYS A 134 2.26 -2.08 -7.81
C CYS A 134 2.58 -1.77 -6.34
N ALA A 135 1.92 -2.48 -5.42
CA ALA A 135 1.64 -2.03 -4.06
C ALA A 135 2.81 -2.08 -3.06
N ALA A 136 3.81 -2.97 -3.28
CA ALA A 136 4.86 -3.16 -2.26
C ALA A 136 5.78 -1.93 -2.12
N PRO A 137 6.14 -1.59 -0.87
CA PRO A 137 5.95 -2.37 0.37
C PRO A 137 4.64 -2.11 1.13
N GLY A 138 3.67 -1.32 0.60
CA GLY A 138 2.36 -1.12 1.20
C GLY A 138 2.07 0.30 1.73
N GLY A 139 2.91 1.27 1.41
CA GLY A 139 2.72 2.67 1.84
C GLY A 139 1.44 3.28 1.26
N LYS A 140 1.21 3.12 -0.03
CA LYS A 140 0.02 3.63 -0.74
C LYS A 140 -1.22 2.79 -0.41
N SER A 141 -1.10 1.46 -0.41
CA SER A 141 -2.19 0.57 0.03
C SER A 141 -2.68 0.88 1.45
N SER A 142 -1.78 1.04 2.43
CA SER A 142 -2.17 1.38 3.81
C SER A 142 -2.76 2.78 3.92
N HIS A 143 -2.35 3.71 3.07
CA HIS A 143 -2.95 5.03 2.98
C HIS A 143 -4.38 4.93 2.42
N ALA A 144 -4.58 4.20 1.33
CA ALA A 144 -5.90 3.95 0.76
C ALA A 144 -6.82 3.28 1.80
N ALA A 145 -6.36 2.22 2.48
CA ALA A 145 -7.12 1.56 3.54
C ALA A 145 -7.56 2.53 4.66
N SER A 146 -6.67 3.46 5.06
CA SER A 146 -6.97 4.48 6.07
C SER A 146 -8.04 5.47 5.58
N ARG A 147 -7.96 5.93 4.32
CA ARG A 147 -8.96 6.80 3.69
C ARG A 147 -10.32 6.11 3.54
N MET A 148 -10.32 4.83 3.15
CA MET A 148 -11.50 3.98 3.05
C MET A 148 -12.09 3.60 4.42
N ARG A 149 -11.44 3.93 5.54
CA ARG A 149 -11.88 3.59 6.92
C ARG A 149 -12.08 2.08 7.14
N GLY A 150 -11.43 1.25 6.31
CA GLY A 150 -11.57 -0.21 6.35
C GLY A 150 -12.92 -0.72 5.80
N GLU A 151 -13.62 0.07 4.99
CA GLU A 151 -14.86 -0.27 4.29
C GLU A 151 -14.60 -0.49 2.80
N GLY A 152 -15.51 -1.19 2.11
CA GLY A 152 -15.35 -1.58 0.71
C GLY A 152 -14.28 -2.66 0.49
N LEU A 153 -13.61 -2.66 -0.65
CA LEU A 153 -12.60 -3.65 -1.03
C LEU A 153 -11.30 -2.98 -1.46
N LEU A 154 -10.18 -3.37 -0.85
CA LEU A 154 -8.84 -2.99 -1.29
C LEU A 154 -8.07 -4.22 -1.78
N VAL A 155 -7.78 -4.28 -3.07
CA VAL A 155 -6.87 -5.28 -3.65
C VAL A 155 -5.49 -4.67 -3.82
N SER A 156 -4.47 -5.28 -3.21
CA SER A 156 -3.08 -4.84 -3.30
C SER A 156 -2.24 -5.91 -3.98
N ASN A 157 -1.71 -5.58 -5.16
CA ASN A 157 -0.94 -6.49 -5.98
C ASN A 157 0.56 -6.19 -5.98
N GLU A 158 1.36 -7.23 -6.00
CA GLU A 158 2.81 -7.13 -6.20
C GLU A 158 3.30 -8.38 -6.94
N ILE A 159 4.01 -8.17 -8.06
CA ILE A 159 4.48 -9.27 -8.91
C ILE A 159 5.57 -10.11 -8.24
N HIS A 160 6.42 -9.49 -7.40
CA HIS A 160 7.54 -10.17 -6.75
C HIS A 160 7.13 -10.84 -5.43
N PRO A 161 7.23 -12.18 -5.31
CA PRO A 161 6.73 -12.90 -4.13
C PRO A 161 7.34 -12.47 -2.80
N ALA A 162 8.63 -12.09 -2.79
CA ALA A 162 9.29 -11.61 -1.57
C ALA A 162 8.73 -10.26 -1.11
N ARG A 163 8.55 -9.31 -2.05
CA ARG A 163 7.97 -8.00 -1.77
C ARG A 163 6.49 -8.10 -1.41
N ALA A 164 5.73 -9.01 -2.06
CA ALA A 164 4.32 -9.26 -1.72
C ALA A 164 4.13 -9.79 -0.29
N ARG A 165 5.09 -10.55 0.25
CA ARG A 165 5.09 -10.96 1.67
C ARG A 165 5.27 -9.77 2.62
N ILE A 166 6.18 -8.85 2.28
CA ILE A 166 6.40 -7.60 3.05
C ILE A 166 5.12 -6.73 3.01
N LEU A 167 4.52 -6.59 1.83
CA LEU A 167 3.23 -5.92 1.67
C LEU A 167 2.16 -6.52 2.60
N SER A 168 1.99 -7.85 2.57
CA SER A 168 1.01 -8.55 3.41
C SER A 168 1.25 -8.32 4.91
N GLN A 169 2.52 -8.33 5.36
CA GLN A 169 2.88 -8.04 6.75
C GLN A 169 2.58 -6.59 7.14
N ASN A 170 2.86 -5.62 6.26
CA ASN A 170 2.55 -4.23 6.51
C ASN A 170 1.03 -3.99 6.57
N MET A 171 0.25 -4.59 5.66
CA MET A 171 -1.21 -4.49 5.70
C MET A 171 -1.79 -5.09 7.00
N GLU A 172 -1.20 -6.18 7.50
CA GLU A 172 -1.55 -6.76 8.81
C GLU A 172 -1.25 -5.80 9.95
N ARG A 173 0.01 -5.30 10.04
CA ARG A 173 0.45 -4.36 11.07
C ARG A 173 -0.42 -3.10 11.11
N MET A 174 -0.81 -2.59 9.94
CA MET A 174 -1.67 -1.42 9.82
C MET A 174 -3.14 -1.70 10.18
N GLY A 175 -3.52 -2.95 10.44
CA GLY A 175 -4.88 -3.32 10.85
C GLY A 175 -5.91 -3.24 9.73
N CYS A 176 -5.50 -3.44 8.47
CA CYS A 176 -6.38 -3.41 7.32
C CYS A 176 -7.37 -4.59 7.36
N LYS A 177 -8.68 -4.29 7.46
CA LYS A 177 -9.77 -5.26 7.57
C LYS A 177 -10.32 -5.71 6.21
N ASN A 178 -10.32 -4.80 5.25
CA ASN A 178 -10.93 -4.93 3.92
C ASN A 178 -9.90 -5.22 2.81
N GLY A 179 -8.67 -5.61 3.18
CA GLY A 179 -7.56 -5.77 2.25
C GLY A 179 -7.34 -7.21 1.80
N VAL A 180 -7.16 -7.41 0.51
CA VAL A 180 -6.70 -8.64 -0.13
C VAL A 180 -5.33 -8.42 -0.75
N THR A 181 -4.36 -9.29 -0.45
CA THR A 181 -3.03 -9.22 -1.05
C THR A 181 -2.86 -10.33 -2.08
N VAL A 182 -2.56 -9.94 -3.31
CA VAL A 182 -2.33 -10.86 -4.42
C VAL A 182 -0.88 -10.77 -4.94
N CYS A 183 -0.42 -11.83 -5.60
CA CYS A 183 0.91 -11.86 -6.20
C CYS A 183 0.80 -12.34 -7.64
N SER A 184 0.55 -11.40 -8.53
CA SER A 184 0.29 -11.66 -9.95
C SER A 184 0.95 -10.62 -10.84
N ASP A 185 1.23 -11.02 -12.08
CA ASP A 185 1.45 -10.10 -13.18
C ASP A 185 0.16 -9.27 -13.40
N PRO A 186 0.24 -7.95 -13.66
CA PRO A 186 -0.90 -7.11 -13.99
C PRO A 186 -1.82 -7.67 -15.07
N ALA A 187 -1.27 -8.24 -16.15
CA ALA A 187 -2.06 -8.85 -17.22
C ALA A 187 -2.89 -10.06 -16.72
N GLY A 188 -2.36 -10.82 -15.76
CA GLY A 188 -3.07 -11.93 -15.13
C GLY A 188 -4.28 -11.51 -14.31
N LEU A 189 -4.34 -10.26 -13.82
CA LEU A 189 -5.46 -9.74 -13.03
C LEU A 189 -6.65 -9.31 -13.89
N VAL A 190 -6.42 -8.89 -15.13
CA VAL A 190 -7.48 -8.36 -16.02
C VAL A 190 -8.63 -9.35 -16.17
N ALA A 191 -8.35 -10.65 -16.24
CA ALA A 191 -9.37 -11.68 -16.38
C ALA A 191 -10.29 -11.83 -15.15
N TYR A 192 -9.83 -11.40 -13.97
CA TYR A 192 -10.59 -11.48 -12.71
C TYR A 192 -11.39 -10.21 -12.42
N PHE A 193 -10.94 -9.05 -12.92
CA PHE A 193 -11.46 -7.75 -12.54
C PHE A 193 -11.78 -6.83 -13.73
N PRO A 194 -12.41 -7.29 -14.82
CA PRO A 194 -12.71 -6.44 -15.98
C PRO A 194 -13.71 -5.33 -15.60
N GLY A 195 -13.31 -4.05 -15.74
CA GLY A 195 -14.18 -2.91 -15.44
C GLY A 195 -14.70 -2.88 -14.00
N PHE A 196 -13.93 -3.35 -13.04
CA PHE A 196 -14.40 -3.65 -11.70
C PHE A 196 -14.14 -2.54 -10.67
N PHE A 197 -12.96 -1.91 -10.72
CA PHE A 197 -12.53 -0.98 -9.67
C PHE A 197 -13.06 0.44 -9.87
N ASP A 198 -13.42 1.08 -8.75
CA ASP A 198 -13.80 2.49 -8.68
C ASP A 198 -12.56 3.39 -8.77
N ARG A 199 -11.48 2.97 -8.10
CA ARG A 199 -10.20 3.67 -8.06
C ARG A 199 -9.04 2.71 -8.30
N ILE A 200 -8.02 3.17 -9.05
CA ILE A 200 -6.77 2.42 -9.24
C ILE A 200 -5.57 3.31 -8.92
N ILE A 201 -4.62 2.75 -8.17
CA ILE A 201 -3.31 3.32 -7.92
C ILE A 201 -2.31 2.57 -8.82
N VAL A 202 -1.59 3.31 -9.64
CA VAL A 202 -0.46 2.82 -10.43
C VAL A 202 0.78 3.61 -10.04
N ASP A 203 1.40 3.21 -8.91
CA ASP A 203 2.73 3.68 -8.54
C ASP A 203 3.74 2.81 -9.28
N ALA A 204 4.05 3.24 -10.50
CA ALA A 204 4.71 2.38 -11.46
C ALA A 204 6.21 2.14 -11.14
N PRO A 205 6.74 0.94 -11.42
CA PRO A 205 8.18 0.75 -11.42
C PRO A 205 8.80 1.69 -12.45
N CYS A 206 9.81 2.46 -12.03
CA CYS A 206 10.43 3.52 -12.81
C CYS A 206 11.95 3.52 -12.64
N SER A 207 12.66 4.39 -13.37
CA SER A 207 14.11 4.54 -13.29
C SER A 207 14.61 5.07 -11.94
N GLY A 208 13.73 5.62 -11.12
CA GLY A 208 13.99 5.94 -9.71
C GLY A 208 14.90 7.13 -9.46
N GLU A 209 14.89 8.15 -10.30
CA GLU A 209 15.77 9.32 -10.21
C GLU A 209 15.57 10.13 -8.92
N GLY A 210 14.34 10.20 -8.41
CA GLY A 210 14.02 10.78 -7.09
C GLY A 210 14.55 9.94 -5.92
N MET A 211 15.06 8.73 -6.19
CA MET A 211 15.64 7.87 -5.14
C MET A 211 17.16 8.00 -5.02
N PHE A 212 17.84 8.79 -5.87
CA PHE A 212 19.30 8.88 -5.92
C PHE A 212 19.96 9.33 -4.62
N ARG A 213 19.27 10.12 -3.80
CA ARG A 213 19.74 10.48 -2.44
C ARG A 213 19.66 9.33 -1.46
N LYS A 214 18.73 8.39 -1.69
CA LYS A 214 18.38 7.31 -0.77
C LYS A 214 19.02 5.98 -1.15
N ASP A 215 19.16 5.73 -2.43
CA ASP A 215 19.54 4.45 -3.00
C ASP A 215 20.71 4.61 -3.99
N GLU A 216 21.90 4.20 -3.55
CA GLU A 216 23.10 4.24 -4.37
C GLU A 216 23.01 3.25 -5.55
N GLU A 217 22.30 2.14 -5.38
CA GLU A 217 22.10 1.16 -6.44
C GLU A 217 21.24 1.74 -7.57
N ALA A 218 20.16 2.46 -7.26
CA ALA A 218 19.35 3.16 -8.25
C ALA A 218 20.20 4.13 -9.07
N ARG A 219 21.10 4.88 -8.43
CA ARG A 219 22.03 5.82 -9.08
C ARG A 219 23.05 5.11 -9.98
N THR A 220 23.62 4.01 -9.51
CA THR A 220 24.64 3.27 -10.26
C THR A 220 24.07 2.45 -11.42
N GLN A 221 22.82 1.99 -11.32
CA GLN A 221 22.15 1.23 -12.38
C GLN A 221 21.44 2.11 -13.41
N TRP A 222 21.26 3.39 -13.12
CA TRP A 222 20.54 4.30 -14.02
C TRP A 222 21.25 4.44 -15.39
N SER A 223 20.46 4.43 -16.45
CA SER A 223 20.90 4.75 -17.83
C SER A 223 19.70 5.18 -18.68
N PRO A 224 19.88 5.89 -19.80
CA PRO A 224 18.82 6.23 -20.76
C PRO A 224 18.05 4.99 -21.25
N GLU A 225 18.74 3.87 -21.47
CA GLU A 225 18.12 2.61 -21.90
C GLU A 225 17.19 2.05 -20.81
N ASN A 226 17.59 2.17 -19.53
CA ASN A 226 16.73 1.76 -18.42
C ASN A 226 15.48 2.64 -18.32
N VAL A 227 15.59 3.96 -18.54
CA VAL A 227 14.44 4.88 -18.64
C VAL A 227 13.47 4.40 -19.73
N ALA A 228 13.96 4.09 -20.93
CA ALA A 228 13.13 3.62 -22.04
C ALA A 228 12.45 2.27 -21.73
N LEU A 229 13.15 1.33 -21.09
CA LEU A 229 12.58 0.05 -20.64
C LEU A 229 11.47 0.24 -19.59
N CYS A 230 11.70 1.16 -18.64
CA CYS A 230 10.68 1.51 -17.64
C CYS A 230 9.45 2.13 -18.29
N ALA A 231 9.64 3.08 -19.22
CA ALA A 231 8.54 3.71 -19.94
C ALA A 231 7.68 2.71 -20.74
N ALA A 232 8.32 1.72 -21.41
CA ALA A 232 7.60 0.65 -22.10
C ALA A 232 6.78 -0.23 -21.13
N ARG A 233 7.35 -0.62 -19.99
CA ARG A 233 6.68 -1.42 -18.95
C ARG A 233 5.51 -0.66 -18.33
N GLN A 234 5.65 0.63 -18.08
CA GLN A 234 4.61 1.49 -17.55
C GLN A 234 3.38 1.54 -18.47
N GLN A 235 3.62 1.58 -19.78
CA GLN A 235 2.53 1.54 -20.77
C GLN A 235 1.73 0.23 -20.69
N GLU A 236 2.39 -0.91 -20.53
CA GLU A 236 1.73 -2.21 -20.35
C GLU A 236 0.90 -2.25 -19.06
N ILE A 237 1.44 -1.74 -17.96
CA ILE A 237 0.74 -1.65 -16.66
C ILE A 237 -0.49 -0.73 -16.75
N LEU A 238 -0.36 0.43 -17.38
CA LEU A 238 -1.46 1.38 -17.58
C LEU A 238 -2.57 0.78 -18.44
N ASN A 239 -2.24 0.04 -19.51
CA ASN A 239 -3.24 -0.66 -20.33
C ASN A 239 -4.02 -1.71 -19.51
N CYS A 240 -3.35 -2.45 -18.64
CA CYS A 240 -4.02 -3.38 -17.73
C CYS A 240 -4.93 -2.65 -16.74
N ALA A 241 -4.47 -1.52 -16.18
CA ALA A 241 -5.27 -0.70 -15.27
C ALA A 241 -6.52 -0.14 -15.97
N ALA A 242 -6.41 0.34 -17.22
CA ALA A 242 -7.53 0.82 -18.01
C ALA A 242 -8.61 -0.24 -18.22
N ALA A 243 -8.21 -1.50 -18.46
CA ALA A 243 -9.13 -2.63 -18.61
C ALA A 243 -9.87 -3.00 -17.32
N MET A 244 -9.24 -2.75 -16.16
CA MET A 244 -9.80 -3.07 -14.84
C MET A 244 -10.60 -1.92 -14.22
N LEU A 245 -10.41 -0.68 -14.67
CA LEU A 245 -11.15 0.48 -14.19
C LEU A 245 -12.55 0.52 -14.81
N ARG A 246 -13.59 0.70 -13.98
CA ARG A 246 -14.95 0.87 -14.46
C ARG A 246 -15.17 2.21 -15.19
N PRO A 247 -16.20 2.36 -16.03
CA PRO A 247 -16.65 3.68 -16.50
C PRO A 247 -16.93 4.61 -15.30
N GLY A 248 -16.56 5.89 -15.40
CA GLY A 248 -16.64 6.87 -14.30
C GLY A 248 -15.62 6.69 -13.18
N GLY A 249 -14.75 5.68 -13.27
CA GLY A 249 -13.67 5.45 -12.29
C GLY A 249 -12.49 6.40 -12.48
N LYS A 250 -11.61 6.45 -11.45
CA LYS A 250 -10.42 7.30 -11.44
C LYS A 250 -9.16 6.47 -11.25
N LEU A 251 -8.09 6.84 -11.93
CA LEU A 251 -6.78 6.23 -11.84
C LEU A 251 -5.76 7.31 -11.50
N VAL A 252 -4.93 7.09 -10.49
CA VAL A 252 -3.73 7.88 -10.27
C VAL A 252 -2.52 7.12 -10.80
N TYR A 253 -1.79 7.75 -11.72
CA TYR A 253 -0.49 7.33 -12.17
C TYR A 253 0.59 8.11 -11.45
N SER A 254 1.62 7.43 -10.96
CA SER A 254 2.73 8.08 -10.26
C SER A 254 4.06 7.37 -10.51
N THR A 255 5.15 8.15 -10.47
CA THR A 255 6.52 7.67 -10.51
C THR A 255 7.37 8.45 -9.51
N CYS A 256 8.51 7.90 -9.12
CA CYS A 256 9.55 8.62 -8.39
C CYS A 256 10.74 8.94 -9.31
N THR A 257 10.49 9.31 -10.56
CA THR A 257 11.49 9.77 -11.52
C THR A 257 11.22 11.21 -11.99
N PHE A 258 12.13 11.78 -12.73
CA PHE A 258 11.99 13.08 -13.39
C PHE A 258 12.01 12.99 -14.92
N ALA A 259 12.17 11.77 -15.45
CA ALA A 259 12.26 11.48 -16.87
C ALA A 259 10.94 11.80 -17.59
N PRO A 260 10.91 12.74 -18.56
CA PRO A 260 9.69 13.04 -19.30
C PRO A 260 9.09 11.82 -20.01
N GLU A 261 9.92 10.86 -20.43
CA GLU A 261 9.50 9.62 -21.09
C GLU A 261 8.63 8.73 -20.19
N GLU A 262 8.89 8.76 -18.89
CA GLU A 262 8.18 7.98 -17.87
C GLU A 262 7.03 8.76 -17.23
N ASP A 263 7.01 10.07 -17.37
CA ASP A 263 6.07 11.00 -16.75
C ASP A 263 5.03 11.49 -17.77
N GLU A 264 5.14 12.72 -18.26
CA GLU A 264 4.19 13.28 -19.23
C GLU A 264 4.12 12.46 -20.53
N GLY A 265 5.24 11.90 -20.98
CA GLY A 265 5.29 11.04 -22.17
C GLY A 265 4.52 9.72 -21.98
N ALA A 266 4.55 9.14 -20.79
CA ALA A 266 3.75 7.96 -20.48
C ALA A 266 2.25 8.27 -20.50
N VAL A 267 1.85 9.41 -19.91
CA VAL A 267 0.46 9.89 -19.91
C VAL A 267 -0.02 10.23 -21.33
N GLU A 268 0.81 10.91 -22.13
CA GLU A 268 0.49 11.25 -23.54
C GLU A 268 0.23 10.00 -24.37
N ARG A 269 1.13 9.01 -24.32
CA ARG A 269 0.96 7.74 -25.04
C ARG A 269 -0.27 6.97 -24.59
N PHE A 270 -0.54 6.99 -23.26
CA PHE A 270 -1.73 6.36 -22.71
C PHE A 270 -3.01 7.01 -23.23
N LEU A 271 -3.11 8.34 -23.18
CA LEU A 271 -4.30 9.06 -23.66
C LEU A 271 -4.49 8.97 -25.18
N ALA A 272 -3.41 8.84 -25.96
CA ALA A 272 -3.50 8.57 -27.39
C ALA A 272 -4.07 7.18 -27.68
N SER A 273 -3.80 6.19 -26.84
CA SER A 273 -4.28 4.81 -27.01
C SER A 273 -5.65 4.56 -26.37
N HIS A 274 -6.06 5.42 -25.43
CA HIS A 274 -7.28 5.29 -24.63
C HIS A 274 -8.12 6.59 -24.68
N PRO A 275 -8.80 6.86 -25.82
CA PRO A 275 -9.57 8.09 -25.99
C PRO A 275 -10.75 8.23 -25.01
N GLU A 276 -11.14 7.16 -24.33
CA GLU A 276 -12.12 7.18 -23.26
C GLU A 276 -11.60 7.78 -21.96
N PHE A 277 -10.30 8.07 -21.85
CA PHE A 277 -9.70 8.73 -20.68
C PHE A 277 -9.45 10.22 -20.93
N SER A 278 -9.39 10.97 -19.84
CA SER A 278 -8.96 12.37 -19.80
C SER A 278 -8.17 12.62 -18.52
N ILE A 279 -7.36 13.70 -18.51
CA ILE A 279 -6.73 14.16 -17.28
C ILE A 279 -7.81 14.81 -16.42
N GLY A 280 -8.00 14.27 -15.21
CA GLY A 280 -8.99 14.75 -14.26
C GLY A 280 -8.63 16.10 -13.67
N GLU A 281 -9.64 16.81 -13.15
CA GLU A 281 -9.43 17.98 -12.32
C GLU A 281 -9.03 17.51 -10.91
N GLY A 282 -7.71 17.35 -10.69
CA GLY A 282 -7.16 17.03 -9.37
C GLY A 282 -7.27 18.19 -8.41
N ARG A 283 -7.29 17.89 -7.10
CA ARG A 283 -7.05 18.93 -6.08
C ARG A 283 -5.64 19.47 -6.27
N GLU A 284 -5.47 20.75 -6.03
CA GLU A 284 -4.15 21.36 -5.95
C GLU A 284 -3.27 20.61 -4.94
N VAL A 285 -2.04 20.31 -5.34
CA VAL A 285 -1.01 19.71 -4.48
C VAL A 285 -0.08 20.84 -4.05
N PRO A 286 -0.21 21.34 -2.81
CA PRO A 286 0.60 22.47 -2.35
C PRO A 286 2.10 22.20 -2.49
N GLY A 287 2.84 23.14 -3.09
CA GLY A 287 4.28 23.00 -3.33
C GLY A 287 4.67 22.17 -4.56
N ALA A 288 3.72 21.54 -5.25
CA ALA A 288 3.98 20.92 -6.54
C ALA A 288 3.99 21.94 -7.68
N SER A 289 4.81 21.68 -8.69
CA SER A 289 4.76 22.36 -9.98
C SER A 289 3.78 21.64 -10.92
N GLN A 290 3.27 22.35 -11.91
CA GLN A 290 2.52 21.75 -13.01
C GLN A 290 3.42 20.85 -13.87
N GLY A 291 2.82 19.87 -14.56
CA GLY A 291 3.49 19.10 -15.59
C GLY A 291 4.01 19.97 -16.73
N ARG A 292 4.89 19.43 -17.54
CA ARG A 292 5.66 20.16 -18.58
C ARG A 292 5.32 19.62 -19.97
N PRO A 293 4.20 20.01 -20.60
CA PRO A 293 3.82 19.53 -21.94
C PRO A 293 4.93 19.69 -22.99
N GLN A 294 5.69 20.77 -22.87
CA GLN A 294 6.78 21.11 -23.79
C GLN A 294 7.97 20.15 -23.76
N TRP A 295 8.04 19.26 -22.77
CA TRP A 295 9.09 18.24 -22.67
C TRP A 295 8.76 16.97 -23.47
N VAL A 296 7.56 16.92 -24.04
CA VAL A 296 7.09 15.80 -24.86
C VAL A 296 6.79 16.30 -26.27
N GLU A 297 7.36 15.64 -27.27
CA GLU A 297 7.08 15.98 -28.69
C GLU A 297 5.59 15.82 -28.98
N GLY A 298 4.94 16.89 -29.44
CA GLY A 298 3.49 16.90 -29.68
C GLY A 298 2.63 16.79 -28.41
N GLY A 299 3.20 17.04 -27.23
CA GLY A 299 2.49 16.95 -25.96
C GLY A 299 1.28 17.87 -25.90
N ARG A 300 0.15 17.34 -25.48
CA ARG A 300 -1.12 18.10 -25.32
C ARG A 300 -1.02 19.05 -24.14
N GLU A 301 -1.66 20.23 -24.26
CA GLU A 301 -1.63 21.26 -23.22
C GLU A 301 -2.18 20.78 -21.87
N GLU A 302 -3.15 19.84 -21.89
CA GLU A 302 -3.76 19.27 -20.69
C GLU A 302 -2.76 18.54 -19.77
N LEU A 303 -1.57 18.16 -20.25
CA LEU A 303 -0.48 17.62 -19.42
C LEU A 303 -0.02 18.61 -18.35
N SER A 304 -0.28 19.92 -18.52
CA SER A 304 -0.05 20.93 -17.49
C SER A 304 -0.91 20.73 -16.23
N ARG A 305 -1.97 19.89 -16.30
CA ARG A 305 -2.81 19.53 -15.13
C ARG A 305 -2.22 18.39 -14.29
N THR A 306 -1.12 17.79 -14.72
CA THR A 306 -0.37 16.83 -13.91
C THR A 306 0.55 17.58 -12.95
N PHE A 307 1.16 16.88 -11.98
CA PHE A 307 1.92 17.51 -10.92
C PHE A 307 3.33 16.92 -10.83
N ARG A 308 4.30 17.79 -10.53
CA ARG A 308 5.67 17.44 -10.20
C ARG A 308 6.06 17.99 -8.84
N ILE A 309 6.38 17.14 -7.89
CA ILE A 309 7.00 17.53 -6.63
C ILE A 309 8.52 17.48 -6.84
N TRP A 310 9.17 18.62 -6.66
CA TRP A 310 10.61 18.77 -6.90
C TRP A 310 11.38 18.89 -5.58
N PRO A 311 12.54 18.25 -5.43
CA PRO A 311 13.31 18.29 -4.19
C PRO A 311 13.90 19.68 -3.87
N HIS A 312 13.99 20.59 -4.84
CA HIS A 312 14.43 21.97 -4.65
C HIS A 312 13.29 22.96 -4.37
N LYS A 313 12.02 22.51 -4.47
CA LYS A 313 10.82 23.35 -4.21
C LYS A 313 10.00 22.88 -3.02
N ALA A 314 10.19 21.64 -2.62
CA ALA A 314 9.41 21.04 -1.53
C ALA A 314 10.29 20.03 -0.75
N ASP A 315 9.98 19.85 0.52
CA ASP A 315 10.67 18.89 1.38
C ASP A 315 10.26 17.45 1.04
N GLY A 316 10.80 16.90 -0.03
CA GLY A 316 10.55 15.54 -0.54
C GLY A 316 11.64 15.09 -1.51
N GLU A 317 11.65 13.80 -1.84
CA GLU A 317 12.64 13.22 -2.76
C GLU A 317 12.26 13.46 -4.24
N GLY A 318 11.00 13.75 -4.49
CA GLY A 318 10.44 13.98 -5.82
C GLY A 318 9.43 12.94 -6.25
N HIS A 319 8.37 13.39 -6.92
CA HIS A 319 7.30 12.53 -7.43
C HIS A 319 6.59 13.19 -8.61
N TYR A 320 6.20 12.37 -9.58
CA TYR A 320 5.26 12.76 -10.63
C TYR A 320 3.88 12.15 -10.35
N LEU A 321 2.81 12.88 -10.67
CA LEU A 321 1.43 12.52 -10.37
C LEU A 321 0.51 12.93 -11.51
N ALA A 322 -0.30 12.02 -12.02
CA ALA A 322 -1.37 12.28 -12.97
C ALA A 322 -2.67 11.62 -12.51
N LEU A 323 -3.74 12.39 -12.36
CA LEU A 323 -5.08 11.86 -12.14
C LEU A 323 -5.76 11.67 -13.49
N LEU A 324 -6.17 10.45 -13.80
CA LEU A 324 -6.84 10.08 -15.04
C LEU A 324 -8.26 9.62 -14.73
N GLU A 325 -9.23 10.07 -15.52
CA GLU A 325 -10.65 9.75 -15.36
C GLU A 325 -11.17 9.03 -16.61
N LYS A 326 -11.82 7.89 -16.41
CA LYS A 326 -12.47 7.12 -17.48
C LYS A 326 -13.88 7.65 -17.70
N ARG A 327 -14.18 8.12 -18.91
CA ARG A 327 -15.52 8.61 -19.26
C ARG A 327 -16.56 7.50 -19.15
N GLY A 328 -17.80 7.88 -18.87
CA GLY A 328 -18.95 7.02 -18.73
C GLY A 328 -19.67 7.26 -17.42
N GLU A 329 -20.96 6.94 -17.41
CA GLU A 329 -21.72 6.97 -16.16
C GLU A 329 -21.35 5.75 -15.32
N ALA A 330 -21.16 5.96 -14.02
CA ALA A 330 -21.18 4.87 -13.07
C ALA A 330 -22.58 4.26 -13.15
N ASP A 331 -22.70 2.98 -13.51
CA ASP A 331 -23.97 2.27 -13.36
C ASP A 331 -24.48 2.52 -11.94
N SER A 332 -25.58 3.27 -11.84
CA SER A 332 -26.26 3.52 -10.57
C SER A 332 -26.80 2.19 -10.07
N GLY A 333 -26.00 1.55 -9.24
CA GLY A 333 -26.12 0.32 -8.51
C GLY A 333 -27.48 -0.34 -8.37
N GLU A 334 -27.98 -1.01 -9.42
CA GLU A 334 -29.04 -2.00 -9.29
C GLU A 334 -28.74 -3.34 -9.99
N ASP A 335 -27.60 -3.56 -10.60
CA ASP A 335 -27.32 -4.88 -11.22
C ASP A 335 -25.83 -5.25 -11.30
N VAL A 336 -25.05 -5.18 -10.21
CA VAL A 336 -23.72 -5.82 -10.15
C VAL A 336 -23.83 -7.33 -9.83
N GLY A 337 -25.05 -7.84 -9.79
CA GLY A 337 -25.36 -9.26 -9.57
C GLY A 337 -25.10 -10.16 -10.79
N GLN A 338 -24.98 -9.61 -11.99
CA GLN A 338 -24.69 -10.35 -13.21
C GLN A 338 -23.76 -9.56 -14.13
N VAL A 339 -22.48 -9.43 -13.76
CA VAL A 339 -21.48 -9.35 -14.82
C VAL A 339 -21.67 -10.61 -15.62
N SER A 340 -22.36 -10.46 -16.75
CA SER A 340 -22.60 -11.53 -17.71
C SER A 340 -21.27 -12.27 -17.88
N ALA A 341 -21.27 -13.55 -17.55
CA ALA A 341 -20.18 -14.47 -17.78
C ALA A 341 -19.84 -14.47 -19.27
N GLY A 342 -19.22 -13.39 -19.73
CA GLY A 342 -18.63 -13.25 -21.03
C GLY A 342 -17.53 -14.29 -21.13
N ARG A 343 -17.88 -15.45 -21.75
CA ARG A 343 -16.99 -16.56 -22.02
C ARG A 343 -16.18 -17.02 -20.77
N ARG A 344 -16.84 -17.68 -19.85
CA ARG A 344 -16.19 -18.73 -19.04
C ARG A 344 -15.44 -19.63 -20.02
N THR A 345 -14.16 -19.49 -20.11
CA THR A 345 -13.33 -20.53 -20.75
C THR A 345 -13.66 -21.81 -20.01
N LYS A 346 -13.82 -22.95 -20.73
CA LYS A 346 -14.19 -24.27 -20.19
C LYS A 346 -13.33 -24.78 -19.01
N ARG A 347 -12.34 -23.98 -18.58
CA ARG A 347 -11.49 -24.21 -17.42
C ARG A 347 -12.05 -23.67 -16.09
N ALA A 348 -13.03 -22.75 -16.12
CA ALA A 348 -13.63 -22.16 -14.93
C ALA A 348 -14.84 -22.95 -14.38
N GLU A 349 -15.36 -23.94 -15.08
CA GLU A 349 -16.48 -24.77 -14.67
C GLU A 349 -16.09 -25.88 -13.72
N GLY A 350 -15.44 -25.59 -12.62
CA GLY A 350 -15.07 -26.63 -11.64
C GLY A 350 -14.23 -26.14 -10.48
N ILE A 351 -13.72 -24.93 -10.55
CA ILE A 351 -12.88 -24.35 -9.50
C ILE A 351 -13.81 -23.61 -8.53
N ARG A 352 -14.22 -24.32 -7.48
CA ARG A 352 -14.92 -23.72 -6.35
C ARG A 352 -13.96 -22.79 -5.62
N MET A 353 -14.45 -21.58 -5.28
CA MET A 353 -13.72 -20.65 -4.41
C MET A 353 -13.06 -21.42 -3.26
N PRO A 354 -11.73 -21.37 -3.05
CA PRO A 354 -11.10 -22.17 -2.03
C PRO A 354 -11.73 -21.85 -0.68
N GLY A 355 -12.45 -22.84 -0.13
CA GLY A 355 -12.68 -22.95 1.28
C GLY A 355 -13.66 -22.02 1.94
N TYR A 356 -14.80 -21.63 1.33
CA TYR A 356 -15.91 -21.18 2.18
C TYR A 356 -16.12 -22.18 3.31
N CYS A 357 -16.02 -21.71 4.56
CA CYS A 357 -16.21 -22.55 5.72
C CYS A 357 -17.65 -23.05 5.78
N ARG A 358 -17.88 -24.32 5.36
CA ARG A 358 -19.19 -24.99 5.44
C ARG A 358 -19.37 -25.78 6.72
N ASP A 359 -18.32 -25.89 7.54
CA ASP A 359 -18.35 -26.57 8.82
C ASP A 359 -19.13 -25.70 9.84
N LYS A 360 -20.39 -26.06 10.07
CA LYS A 360 -21.27 -25.38 11.01
C LYS A 360 -20.70 -25.35 12.43
N THR A 361 -19.95 -26.39 12.83
CA THR A 361 -19.36 -26.50 14.17
C THR A 361 -18.22 -25.49 14.31
N LEU A 362 -17.36 -25.39 13.29
CA LEU A 362 -16.29 -24.41 13.27
C LEU A 362 -16.83 -22.98 13.24
N CYS A 363 -17.83 -22.68 12.39
CA CYS A 363 -18.48 -21.37 12.32
C CYS A 363 -19.08 -20.97 13.68
N LYS A 364 -19.81 -21.88 14.35
CA LYS A 364 -20.37 -21.62 15.68
C LYS A 364 -19.29 -21.38 16.74
N SER A 365 -18.20 -22.15 16.68
CA SER A 365 -17.06 -21.97 17.59
C SER A 365 -16.38 -20.62 17.37
N LEU A 366 -16.26 -20.17 16.11
CA LEU A 366 -15.70 -18.88 15.73
C LEU A 366 -16.59 -17.72 16.24
N GLU A 367 -17.90 -17.79 16.03
CA GLU A 367 -18.86 -16.82 16.57
C GLU A 367 -18.77 -16.74 18.10
N THR A 368 -18.66 -17.88 18.78
CA THR A 368 -18.51 -17.93 20.24
C THR A 368 -17.22 -17.24 20.69
N MET A 369 -16.10 -17.54 20.03
CA MET A 369 -14.80 -16.92 20.30
C MET A 369 -14.88 -15.39 20.10
N ILE A 370 -15.44 -14.92 18.99
CA ILE A 370 -15.58 -13.48 18.70
C ILE A 370 -16.38 -12.78 19.79
N ARG A 371 -17.53 -13.33 20.17
CA ARG A 371 -18.37 -12.77 21.26
C ARG A 371 -17.63 -12.74 22.60
N GLU A 372 -16.77 -13.70 22.87
CA GLU A 372 -16.00 -13.78 24.13
C GLU A 372 -14.86 -12.76 24.17
N ILE A 373 -14.11 -12.60 23.05
CA ILE A 373 -12.85 -11.83 23.06
C ILE A 373 -13.00 -10.40 22.57
N CYS A 374 -13.95 -10.14 21.66
CA CYS A 374 -14.18 -8.81 21.07
C CYS A 374 -15.68 -8.50 20.89
N PRO A 375 -16.45 -8.43 22.00
CA PRO A 375 -17.89 -8.19 21.96
C PRO A 375 -18.27 -6.81 21.37
N GLY A 376 -17.36 -5.83 21.42
CA GLY A 376 -17.57 -4.50 20.87
C GLY A 376 -17.29 -4.37 19.37
N ALA A 377 -16.73 -5.41 18.73
CA ALA A 377 -16.44 -5.40 17.30
C ALA A 377 -17.70 -5.72 16.47
N GLU A 378 -18.64 -4.75 16.39
CA GLU A 378 -19.92 -4.92 15.68
C GLU A 378 -19.70 -5.28 14.19
N TRP A 379 -18.70 -4.67 13.55
CA TRP A 379 -18.31 -4.96 12.17
C TRP A 379 -17.90 -6.42 11.90
N LEU A 380 -17.62 -7.21 12.95
CA LEU A 380 -17.21 -8.62 12.86
C LEU A 380 -18.35 -9.58 13.28
N ARG A 381 -19.31 -9.11 14.09
CA ARG A 381 -20.29 -9.94 14.80
C ARG A 381 -21.23 -10.71 13.88
N ASP A 382 -21.70 -10.07 12.81
CA ASP A 382 -22.73 -10.61 11.92
C ASP A 382 -22.18 -11.14 10.59
N ARG A 383 -20.86 -11.18 10.49
CA ARG A 383 -20.16 -11.65 9.28
C ARG A 383 -20.19 -13.16 9.17
N LYS A 384 -20.39 -13.66 7.93
CA LYS A 384 -20.50 -15.09 7.62
C LYS A 384 -19.55 -15.58 6.51
N GLU A 385 -18.85 -14.67 5.86
CA GLU A 385 -17.97 -14.95 4.72
C GLU A 385 -16.61 -15.46 5.19
N TRP A 386 -16.62 -16.61 5.88
CA TRP A 386 -15.41 -17.24 6.39
C TRP A 386 -14.74 -18.10 5.33
N ILE A 387 -13.45 -17.92 5.16
CA ILE A 387 -12.60 -18.76 4.31
C ILE A 387 -11.59 -19.50 5.17
N LEU A 388 -11.47 -20.81 4.95
CA LEU A 388 -10.43 -21.65 5.55
C LEU A 388 -9.28 -21.84 4.55
N PHE A 389 -8.12 -21.31 4.90
CA PHE A 389 -6.88 -21.41 4.12
C PHE A 389 -5.88 -22.27 4.93
N GLY A 390 -5.84 -23.56 4.69
CA GLY A 390 -5.16 -24.50 5.57
C GLY A 390 -5.79 -24.50 6.97
N GLU A 391 -5.03 -24.15 8.01
CA GLU A 391 -5.52 -24.01 9.39
C GLU A 391 -5.96 -22.57 9.72
N GLN A 392 -5.83 -21.64 8.79
CA GLN A 392 -6.09 -20.21 9.00
C GLN A 392 -7.49 -19.85 8.56
N VAL A 393 -8.24 -19.16 9.42
CA VAL A 393 -9.60 -18.66 9.14
C VAL A 393 -9.53 -17.18 8.84
N TYR A 394 -9.99 -16.81 7.66
CA TYR A 394 -10.05 -15.42 7.20
C TYR A 394 -11.49 -14.94 7.08
N LEU A 395 -11.70 -13.66 7.33
CA LEU A 395 -12.89 -12.93 6.91
C LEU A 395 -12.62 -12.33 5.53
N LEU A 396 -13.42 -12.73 4.54
CA LEU A 396 -13.36 -12.18 3.19
C LEU A 396 -14.05 -10.81 3.13
N PRO A 397 -13.51 -9.80 2.44
CA PRO A 397 -14.26 -8.59 2.09
C PRO A 397 -15.49 -8.91 1.24
N GLU A 398 -16.61 -8.19 1.44
CA GLU A 398 -17.92 -8.53 0.86
C GLU A 398 -17.92 -8.55 -0.67
N GLU A 399 -17.27 -7.58 -1.29
CA GLU A 399 -17.28 -7.39 -2.75
C GLU A 399 -16.19 -8.17 -3.49
N MET A 400 -15.43 -9.04 -2.80
CA MET A 400 -14.37 -9.80 -3.46
C MET A 400 -14.97 -10.86 -4.39
N PRO A 401 -14.72 -10.81 -5.72
CA PRO A 401 -15.19 -11.82 -6.65
C PRO A 401 -14.45 -13.14 -6.46
N ASP A 402 -14.88 -14.19 -7.21
CA ASP A 402 -14.17 -15.47 -7.21
C ASP A 402 -12.73 -15.28 -7.71
N PHE A 403 -11.78 -15.68 -6.88
CA PHE A 403 -10.35 -15.61 -7.17
C PHE A 403 -9.70 -16.97 -7.37
N ALA A 404 -10.48 -18.00 -7.68
CA ALA A 404 -9.95 -19.33 -7.92
C ALA A 404 -8.93 -19.31 -9.08
N GLY A 405 -7.72 -19.80 -8.79
CA GLY A 405 -6.60 -19.78 -9.73
C GLY A 405 -5.69 -18.52 -9.61
N LEU A 406 -6.12 -17.50 -8.90
CA LEU A 406 -5.27 -16.35 -8.57
C LEU A 406 -4.38 -16.68 -7.37
N LYS A 407 -3.12 -16.29 -7.44
CA LYS A 407 -2.19 -16.45 -6.31
C LYS A 407 -2.46 -15.40 -5.24
N VAL A 408 -3.31 -15.74 -4.29
CA VAL A 408 -3.66 -14.90 -3.15
C VAL A 408 -2.77 -15.26 -1.97
N LEU A 409 -2.09 -14.26 -1.39
CA LEU A 409 -1.27 -14.39 -0.19
C LEU A 409 -2.08 -14.15 1.08
N ARG A 410 -3.03 -13.23 1.00
CA ARG A 410 -3.91 -12.85 2.10
C ARG A 410 -5.31 -12.55 1.55
N PRO A 411 -6.29 -13.44 1.75
CA PRO A 411 -7.63 -13.27 1.17
C PRO A 411 -8.56 -12.36 1.98
N GLY A 412 -8.04 -11.62 2.94
CA GLY A 412 -8.80 -10.75 3.83
C GLY A 412 -8.20 -10.69 5.23
N LEU A 413 -9.01 -10.46 6.25
CA LEU A 413 -8.56 -10.40 7.64
C LEU A 413 -8.37 -11.81 8.22
N HIS A 414 -7.16 -12.17 8.64
CA HIS A 414 -6.89 -13.40 9.38
C HIS A 414 -7.47 -13.27 10.80
N VAL A 415 -8.54 -14.00 11.10
CA VAL A 415 -9.29 -13.87 12.36
C VAL A 415 -8.84 -14.90 13.39
N ALA A 416 -8.60 -16.14 12.98
CA ALA A 416 -8.22 -17.22 13.88
C ALA A 416 -7.39 -18.30 13.18
N THR A 417 -6.68 -19.10 13.97
CA THR A 417 -6.01 -20.32 13.52
C THR A 417 -6.59 -21.53 14.24
N VAL A 418 -6.90 -22.58 13.52
CA VAL A 418 -7.36 -23.86 14.09
C VAL A 418 -6.14 -24.68 14.52
N ARG A 419 -5.92 -24.85 15.83
CA ARG A 419 -4.82 -25.65 16.38
C ARG A 419 -5.35 -26.77 17.24
N LYS A 420 -5.08 -28.01 16.85
CA LYS A 420 -5.52 -29.23 17.59
C LYS A 420 -7.01 -29.17 17.97
N GLY A 421 -7.86 -28.75 17.00
CA GLY A 421 -9.31 -28.64 17.20
C GLY A 421 -9.77 -27.45 18.04
N ARG A 422 -8.89 -26.50 18.37
CA ARG A 422 -9.23 -25.26 19.11
C ARG A 422 -8.92 -24.04 18.26
N LEU A 423 -9.73 -22.99 18.42
CA LEU A 423 -9.47 -21.69 17.81
C LEU A 423 -8.55 -20.87 18.69
N GLU A 424 -7.48 -20.32 18.07
CA GLU A 424 -6.61 -19.30 18.65
C GLU A 424 -6.81 -18.01 17.84
N PRO A 425 -7.06 -16.85 18.49
CA PRO A 425 -7.22 -15.59 17.77
C PRO A 425 -5.91 -15.20 17.09
N ALA A 426 -6.01 -14.77 15.84
CA ALA A 426 -4.87 -14.39 15.03
C ALA A 426 -4.34 -13.00 15.42
N HIS A 427 -3.04 -12.77 15.23
CA HIS A 427 -2.40 -11.48 15.46
C HIS A 427 -3.04 -10.35 14.63
N ALA A 428 -3.42 -10.66 13.38
CA ALA A 428 -4.10 -9.72 12.51
C ALA A 428 -5.44 -9.24 13.07
N LEU A 429 -6.19 -10.10 13.78
CA LEU A 429 -7.40 -9.67 14.47
C LEU A 429 -7.06 -8.67 15.59
N ALA A 430 -6.04 -8.92 16.42
CA ALA A 430 -5.60 -7.95 17.42
C ALA A 430 -5.22 -6.61 16.77
N ALA A 431 -4.44 -6.65 15.68
CA ALA A 431 -4.04 -5.47 14.96
C ALA A 431 -5.23 -4.67 14.39
N ALA A 432 -6.34 -5.32 14.04
CA ALA A 432 -7.53 -4.68 13.50
C ALA A 432 -8.50 -4.13 14.56
N LEU A 433 -8.38 -4.57 15.81
CA LEU A 433 -9.26 -4.16 16.91
C LEU A 433 -8.81 -2.82 17.51
N LYS A 434 -9.80 -2.02 17.90
CA LYS A 434 -9.63 -0.90 18.84
C LYS A 434 -9.79 -1.40 20.27
N GLU A 435 -9.20 -0.67 21.22
CA GLU A 435 -9.20 -1.06 22.63
C GLU A 435 -10.62 -1.29 23.18
N GLN A 436 -11.57 -0.42 22.86
CA GLN A 436 -12.97 -0.50 23.32
C GLN A 436 -13.75 -1.67 22.71
N GLU A 437 -13.24 -2.31 21.67
CA GLU A 437 -13.89 -3.46 21.05
C GLU A 437 -13.55 -4.78 21.76
N ALA A 438 -12.47 -4.81 22.56
CA ALA A 438 -12.02 -6.01 23.24
C ALA A 438 -12.69 -6.20 24.61
N ALA A 439 -12.99 -7.45 24.98
CA ALA A 439 -13.55 -7.79 26.29
C ALA A 439 -12.56 -7.55 27.44
N ARG A 440 -11.26 -7.80 27.19
CA ARG A 440 -10.19 -7.67 28.18
C ARG A 440 -9.02 -6.95 27.53
N VAL A 441 -8.44 -5.97 28.27
CA VAL A 441 -7.35 -5.13 27.80
C VAL A 441 -6.24 -5.10 28.83
N CYS A 442 -5.00 -5.24 28.35
CA CYS A 442 -3.77 -5.00 29.12
C CYS A 442 -3.07 -3.75 28.55
N ARG A 443 -3.16 -2.65 29.28
CA ARG A 443 -2.52 -1.38 28.91
C ARG A 443 -1.09 -1.39 29.42
N LEU A 444 -0.16 -1.21 28.51
CA LEU A 444 1.28 -1.15 28.79
C LEU A 444 1.76 0.30 28.66
N ASP A 445 2.73 0.65 29.49
CA ASP A 445 3.60 1.79 29.20
C ASP A 445 4.60 1.43 28.08
N GLU A 446 5.36 2.39 27.62
CA GLU A 446 6.29 2.20 26.49
C GLU A 446 7.37 1.15 26.77
N GLU A 447 7.95 1.13 27.96
CA GLU A 447 9.00 0.18 28.32
C GLU A 447 8.45 -1.25 28.43
N GLN A 448 7.28 -1.42 28.99
CA GLN A 448 6.57 -2.69 29.00
C GLN A 448 6.22 -3.15 27.59
N ALA A 449 5.81 -2.21 26.73
CA ALA A 449 5.48 -2.50 25.33
C ALA A 449 6.71 -2.97 24.54
N LYS A 450 7.89 -2.36 24.73
CA LYS A 450 9.17 -2.83 24.16
C LYS A 450 9.48 -4.25 24.61
N ARG A 451 9.37 -4.55 25.90
CA ARG A 451 9.55 -5.90 26.46
C ARG A 451 8.55 -6.90 25.89
N TYR A 452 7.27 -6.50 25.75
CA TYR A 452 6.26 -7.34 25.12
C TYR A 452 6.60 -7.65 23.66
N VAL A 453 7.00 -6.67 22.85
CA VAL A 453 7.45 -6.88 21.46
C VAL A 453 8.68 -7.77 21.41
N GLY A 454 9.60 -7.67 22.38
CA GLY A 454 10.73 -8.58 22.57
C GLY A 454 10.34 -10.02 22.91
N GLY A 455 9.09 -10.27 23.28
CA GLY A 455 8.55 -11.60 23.58
C GLY A 455 8.47 -11.95 25.06
N GLU A 456 8.69 -10.98 25.97
CA GLU A 456 8.63 -11.20 27.40
C GLU A 456 7.19 -11.36 27.92
N THR A 457 7.06 -12.09 29.01
CA THR A 457 5.82 -12.19 29.79
C THR A 457 5.66 -10.94 30.66
N ILE A 458 4.47 -10.39 30.74
CA ILE A 458 4.18 -9.19 31.53
C ILE A 458 3.48 -9.59 32.83
N SER A 459 3.99 -9.12 33.97
CA SER A 459 3.36 -9.29 35.27
C SER A 459 2.25 -8.26 35.44
N GLN A 460 1.00 -8.71 35.39
CA GLN A 460 -0.18 -7.87 35.56
C GLN A 460 -1.35 -8.74 36.00
N ALA A 461 -2.06 -8.34 37.05
CA ALA A 461 -3.26 -9.00 37.48
C ALA A 461 -4.42 -8.72 36.50
N GLY A 462 -5.32 -9.68 36.33
CA GLY A 462 -6.48 -9.52 35.47
C GLY A 462 -7.30 -10.82 35.37
N GLU A 463 -8.44 -10.73 34.70
CA GLU A 463 -9.31 -11.87 34.44
C GLU A 463 -8.68 -12.86 33.47
N LYS A 464 -8.79 -14.15 33.77
CA LYS A 464 -8.29 -15.24 32.94
C LYS A 464 -8.91 -15.21 31.54
N GLY A 465 -8.09 -15.30 30.50
CA GLY A 465 -8.54 -15.39 29.10
C GLY A 465 -7.63 -14.67 28.10
N TRP A 466 -8.09 -14.61 26.87
CA TRP A 466 -7.45 -13.82 25.84
C TRP A 466 -7.63 -12.32 26.14
N THR A 467 -6.54 -11.58 26.05
CA THR A 467 -6.45 -10.17 26.45
C THR A 467 -5.76 -9.39 25.36
N LEU A 468 -6.38 -8.32 24.88
CA LEU A 468 -5.76 -7.39 23.94
C LEU A 468 -4.67 -6.58 24.66
N VAL A 469 -3.46 -6.61 24.13
CA VAL A 469 -2.35 -5.81 24.67
C VAL A 469 -2.26 -4.51 23.89
N THR A 470 -2.21 -3.39 24.61
CA THR A 470 -2.19 -2.04 24.02
C THR A 470 -1.09 -1.17 24.60
N VAL A 471 -0.67 -0.16 23.83
CA VAL A 471 0.18 0.95 24.30
C VAL A 471 -0.53 2.25 23.89
N ASP A 472 -0.84 3.12 24.86
CA ASP A 472 -1.60 4.36 24.67
C ASP A 472 -2.87 4.19 23.79
N GLY A 473 -3.56 3.05 23.98
CA GLY A 473 -4.77 2.70 23.21
C GLY A 473 -4.51 2.07 21.85
N TYR A 474 -3.28 2.01 21.35
CA TYR A 474 -2.92 1.31 20.11
C TYR A 474 -2.71 -0.19 20.38
N SER A 475 -3.45 -1.03 19.66
CA SER A 475 -3.35 -2.48 19.80
C SER A 475 -2.02 -3.03 19.27
N LEU A 476 -1.30 -3.77 20.11
CA LEU A 476 -0.03 -4.44 19.81
C LEU A 476 -0.21 -5.91 19.45
N GLY A 477 -1.11 -6.62 20.11
CA GLY A 477 -1.28 -8.05 19.89
C GLY A 477 -2.06 -8.73 21.01
N TRP A 478 -1.97 -10.06 21.06
CA TRP A 478 -2.64 -10.87 22.08
C TRP A 478 -1.73 -11.30 23.21
N GLY A 479 -2.27 -11.27 24.41
CA GLY A 479 -1.76 -11.99 25.56
C GLY A 479 -2.77 -12.98 26.10
N LYS A 480 -2.34 -13.95 26.88
CA LYS A 480 -3.25 -14.86 27.59
C LYS A 480 -3.05 -14.70 29.08
N GLN A 481 -4.04 -14.11 29.74
CA GLN A 481 -4.02 -13.87 31.17
C GLN A 481 -4.22 -15.17 31.94
N ALA A 482 -3.33 -15.46 32.87
CA ALA A 482 -3.44 -16.56 33.81
C ALA A 482 -2.51 -16.36 35.01
N GLY A 483 -3.01 -16.52 36.24
CA GLY A 483 -2.20 -16.51 37.47
C GLY A 483 -1.43 -15.19 37.70
N GLY A 484 -2.02 -14.04 37.39
CA GLY A 484 -1.37 -12.73 37.58
C GLY A 484 -0.33 -12.37 36.51
N MET A 485 -0.26 -13.15 35.45
CA MET A 485 0.72 -12.97 34.36
C MET A 485 0.01 -12.95 32.99
N ILE A 486 0.47 -12.08 32.11
CA ILE A 486 0.11 -12.08 30.68
C ILE A 486 1.16 -12.90 29.92
N LYS A 487 0.79 -14.12 29.53
CA LYS A 487 1.63 -14.93 28.64
C LYS A 487 1.65 -14.30 27.25
N ASN A 488 2.84 -14.03 26.76
CA ASN A 488 3.06 -13.35 25.48
C ASN A 488 2.67 -14.21 24.27
N HIS A 489 1.74 -13.72 23.44
CA HIS A 489 1.32 -14.32 22.18
C HIS A 489 1.69 -13.47 20.96
N TYR A 490 2.62 -12.50 21.12
CA TYR A 490 3.20 -11.79 19.98
C TYR A 490 3.93 -12.77 19.06
N PRO A 491 3.73 -12.71 17.72
CA PRO A 491 4.28 -13.70 16.80
C PRO A 491 5.81 -13.78 16.88
N LYS A 492 6.34 -15.00 17.02
CA LYS A 492 7.79 -15.18 17.17
C LYS A 492 8.61 -14.58 16.04
N GLY A 493 8.10 -14.66 14.80
CA GLY A 493 8.76 -14.11 13.61
C GLY A 493 8.75 -12.57 13.52
N LEU A 494 7.97 -11.88 14.37
CA LEU A 494 7.90 -10.42 14.43
C LEU A 494 8.65 -9.84 15.65
N ARG A 495 9.14 -10.70 16.56
CA ARG A 495 9.85 -10.26 17.79
C ARG A 495 11.15 -9.58 17.46
N ARG A 496 11.40 -8.45 18.08
CA ARG A 496 12.64 -7.69 17.95
C ARG A 496 12.93 -6.87 19.20
N GLN A 497 14.20 -6.52 19.39
CA GLN A 497 14.61 -5.54 20.40
C GLN A 497 14.37 -4.12 19.85
N LEU A 498 13.67 -3.27 20.59
CA LEU A 498 13.34 -1.89 20.22
C LEU A 498 14.24 -0.89 20.95
#